data_05293be429c640977c2d0c96903bbecc
#
_entry.id   05293be429c640977c2d0c96903bbecc
#
_cell.length_a   1.000
_cell.length_b   1.000
_cell.length_c   1.000
_cell.angle_alpha   90.00
_cell.angle_beta   90.00
_cell.angle_gamma   90.00
#
_symmetry.space_group_name_H-M   'P 1'
#
loop_
_entity.id
_entity.type
_entity.pdbx_description
1 polymer ?
#
loop_
_entity_poly.entity_id
_entity_poly.type
_entity_poly.pdbx_seq_one_letter_code
_entity_poly.pdbx_strand_id
1 'polypeptide(L)'
;MISLAAVVIVVAGMKAASALIIPFLIATFLALITVRPMMWLQDRRVPTVLAALIIVLTIMAIITVVGIVVGRSLAAFTAALPGYQEQLQDRIDTLVAFIAQYTDSNQSIESFGDLINPGWAMGLAATILNALRDVLTNTLLIIFTMIFILLEASSFPTKIEAAFSKSASSLERPRQFLDDLTSYLGIKTIVSMVTGVLVWLLTWSIGLDFPQLWGMLGFLLNYVPTIGSIIAAVPAVLLAVVQLGLGEATVTAMGFVAINIAFGNFIEPRLMGYGVGISPLVIFVGLFFWGWVFGPVGMLLSVPLSMTLKLALESDERTRWIAIFIGSQRDAQHAVSSRNE
;
A
#
# COMPACT_ATOMS: atom_id res chain seq x y z
N MET A 1 -26.17 16.83 15.17
CA MET A 1 -24.99 17.50 15.78
C MET A 1 -24.17 16.55 16.66
N ILE A 2 -24.76 15.85 17.63
CA ILE A 2 -24.04 14.93 18.55
C ILE A 2 -23.31 13.82 17.76
N SER A 3 -23.94 13.21 16.76
CA SER A 3 -23.33 12.14 15.95
C SER A 3 -22.12 12.65 15.15
N LEU A 4 -22.16 13.85 14.58
CA LEU A 4 -21.04 14.45 13.87
C LEU A 4 -19.87 14.75 14.82
N ALA A 5 -20.17 15.30 16.00
CA ALA A 5 -19.16 15.56 17.03
C ALA A 5 -18.50 14.26 17.49
N ALA A 6 -19.28 13.18 17.68
CA ALA A 6 -18.75 11.86 18.04
C ALA A 6 -17.80 11.31 16.96
N VAL A 7 -18.15 11.42 15.68
CA VAL A 7 -17.27 10.99 14.57
C VAL A 7 -15.95 11.80 14.58
N VAL A 8 -16.03 13.13 14.75
CA VAL A 8 -14.83 13.98 14.81
C VAL A 8 -13.93 13.60 15.98
N ILE A 9 -14.52 13.35 17.18
CA ILE A 9 -13.76 12.93 18.35
C ILE A 9 -13.08 11.57 18.13
N VAL A 10 -13.80 10.60 17.56
CA VAL A 10 -13.24 9.27 17.24
C VAL A 10 -12.09 9.38 16.26
N VAL A 11 -12.25 10.12 15.17
CA VAL A 11 -11.19 10.30 14.15
C VAL A 11 -9.99 11.04 14.74
N ALA A 12 -10.22 12.09 15.53
CA ALA A 12 -9.13 12.81 16.22
C ALA A 12 -8.40 11.89 17.22
N GLY A 13 -9.14 11.06 17.95
CA GLY A 13 -8.58 10.05 18.87
C GLY A 13 -7.75 8.99 18.12
N MET A 14 -8.24 8.48 16.99
CA MET A 14 -7.50 7.55 16.13
C MET A 14 -6.19 8.16 15.65
N LYS A 15 -6.24 9.42 15.19
CA LYS A 15 -5.04 10.13 14.74
C LYS A 15 -4.06 10.38 15.88
N ALA A 16 -4.53 10.79 17.05
CA ALA A 16 -3.68 10.98 18.23
C ALA A 16 -3.03 9.68 18.71
N ALA A 17 -3.75 8.55 18.61
CA ALA A 17 -3.28 7.22 18.99
C ALA A 17 -2.58 6.46 17.85
N SER A 18 -2.30 7.11 16.71
CA SER A 18 -1.77 6.46 15.50
C SER A 18 -0.50 5.66 15.75
N ALA A 19 0.41 6.16 16.59
CA ALA A 19 1.66 5.47 16.93
C ALA A 19 1.43 4.08 17.56
N LEU A 20 0.34 3.92 18.32
CA LEU A 20 -0.06 2.62 18.89
C LEU A 20 -0.88 1.79 17.89
N ILE A 21 -1.78 2.41 17.15
CA ILE A 21 -2.72 1.71 16.25
C ILE A 21 -1.97 1.13 15.04
N ILE A 22 -0.99 1.83 14.48
CA ILE A 22 -0.27 1.41 13.28
C ILE A 22 0.36 0.02 13.41
N PRO A 23 1.13 -0.32 14.46
CA PRO A 23 1.67 -1.67 14.64
C PRO A 23 0.59 -2.76 14.70
N PHE A 24 -0.56 -2.50 15.35
CA PHE A 24 -1.68 -3.44 15.38
C PHE A 24 -2.32 -3.62 14.00
N LEU A 25 -2.49 -2.56 13.23
CA LEU A 25 -3.01 -2.63 11.86
C LEU A 25 -2.08 -3.46 10.97
N ILE A 26 -0.76 -3.22 11.03
CA ILE A 26 0.24 -3.98 10.28
C ILE A 26 0.23 -5.45 10.71
N ALA A 27 0.18 -5.74 12.01
CA ALA A 27 0.12 -7.10 12.52
C ALA A 27 -1.14 -7.84 12.03
N THR A 28 -2.30 -7.17 12.07
CA THR A 28 -3.57 -7.70 11.55
C THR A 28 -3.49 -7.97 10.05
N PHE A 29 -2.93 -7.03 9.29
CA PHE A 29 -2.73 -7.16 7.85
C PHE A 29 -1.82 -8.35 7.52
N LEU A 30 -0.67 -8.48 8.18
CA LEU A 30 0.24 -9.60 8.01
C LEU A 30 -0.40 -10.93 8.41
N ALA A 31 -1.14 -10.95 9.52
CA ALA A 31 -1.88 -12.13 9.94
C ALA A 31 -2.91 -12.56 8.87
N LEU A 32 -3.70 -11.63 8.33
CA LEU A 32 -4.70 -11.92 7.29
C LEU A 32 -4.05 -12.47 6.00
N ILE A 33 -2.93 -11.91 5.55
CA ILE A 33 -2.19 -12.44 4.40
C ILE A 33 -1.73 -13.88 4.65
N THR A 34 -1.34 -14.19 5.88
CA THR A 34 -0.75 -15.48 6.25
C THR A 34 -1.75 -16.53 6.69
N VAL A 35 -3.04 -16.20 6.85
CA VAL A 35 -4.10 -17.18 7.16
C VAL A 35 -4.12 -18.32 6.13
N ARG A 36 -4.07 -18.01 4.83
CA ARG A 36 -4.09 -19.03 3.77
C ARG A 36 -2.85 -19.95 3.78
N PRO A 37 -1.60 -19.45 3.82
CA PRO A 37 -0.42 -20.28 4.05
C PRO A 37 -0.50 -21.11 5.33
N MET A 38 -1.04 -20.56 6.41
CA MET A 38 -1.24 -21.28 7.66
C MET A 38 -2.22 -22.45 7.51
N MET A 39 -3.38 -22.21 6.87
CA MET A 39 -4.36 -23.28 6.58
C MET A 39 -3.75 -24.37 5.69
N TRP A 40 -3.02 -24.01 4.66
CA TRP A 40 -2.32 -24.97 3.80
C TRP A 40 -1.32 -25.85 4.56
N LEU A 41 -0.61 -25.31 5.57
CA LEU A 41 0.26 -26.10 6.46
C LEU A 41 -0.56 -27.05 7.34
N GLN A 42 -1.70 -26.58 7.87
CA GLN A 42 -2.60 -27.39 8.70
C GLN A 42 -3.23 -28.55 7.89
N ASP A 43 -3.61 -28.32 6.64
CA ASP A 43 -4.11 -29.36 5.72
C ASP A 43 -3.07 -30.46 5.50
N ARG A 44 -1.77 -30.12 5.64
CA ARG A 44 -0.65 -31.07 5.63
C ARG A 44 -0.37 -31.74 6.98
N ARG A 45 -1.32 -31.64 7.93
CA ARG A 45 -1.24 -32.22 9.29
C ARG A 45 -0.19 -31.57 10.20
N VAL A 46 0.27 -30.36 9.89
CA VAL A 46 1.13 -29.59 10.80
C VAL A 46 0.27 -29.05 11.96
N PRO A 47 0.63 -29.29 13.23
CA PRO A 47 -0.09 -28.74 14.38
C PRO A 47 -0.17 -27.20 14.29
N THR A 48 -1.30 -26.62 14.74
CA THR A 48 -1.58 -25.18 14.65
C THR A 48 -0.46 -24.31 15.22
N VAL A 49 0.08 -24.67 16.39
CA VAL A 49 1.18 -23.93 17.02
C VAL A 49 2.46 -23.97 16.17
N LEU A 50 2.77 -25.13 15.58
CA LEU A 50 3.95 -25.28 14.74
C LEU A 50 3.78 -24.53 13.40
N ALA A 51 2.59 -24.59 12.81
CA ALA A 51 2.26 -23.81 11.60
C ALA A 51 2.40 -22.29 11.87
N ALA A 52 1.85 -21.80 12.98
CA ALA A 52 2.00 -20.40 13.38
C ALA A 52 3.48 -20.03 13.59
N LEU A 53 4.28 -20.87 14.24
CA LEU A 53 5.71 -20.63 14.45
C LEU A 53 6.48 -20.57 13.12
N ILE A 54 6.22 -21.49 12.19
CA ILE A 54 6.85 -21.50 10.86
C ILE A 54 6.52 -20.18 10.13
N ILE A 55 5.25 -19.75 10.12
CA ILE A 55 4.81 -18.51 9.48
C ILE A 55 5.51 -17.31 10.10
N VAL A 56 5.54 -17.23 11.42
CA VAL A 56 6.18 -16.12 12.13
C VAL A 56 7.68 -16.06 11.84
N LEU A 57 8.38 -17.19 11.89
CA LEU A 57 9.81 -17.26 11.56
C LEU A 57 10.08 -16.87 10.10
N THR A 58 9.19 -17.29 9.18
CA THR A 58 9.31 -16.92 7.77
C THR A 58 9.14 -15.40 7.59
N ILE A 59 8.14 -14.80 8.24
CA ILE A 59 7.93 -13.35 8.17
C ILE A 59 9.09 -12.60 8.83
N MET A 60 9.57 -13.06 9.99
CA MET A 60 10.77 -12.46 10.61
C MET A 60 11.96 -12.49 9.67
N ALA A 61 12.21 -13.61 9.01
CA ALA A 61 13.30 -13.75 8.04
C ALA A 61 13.12 -12.75 6.87
N ILE A 62 11.91 -12.66 6.32
CA ILE A 62 11.58 -11.72 5.25
C ILE A 62 11.80 -10.27 5.71
N ILE A 63 11.24 -9.88 6.86
CA ILE A 63 11.40 -8.51 7.40
C ILE A 63 12.89 -8.19 7.65
N THR A 64 13.65 -9.15 8.17
CA THR A 64 15.09 -8.96 8.43
C THR A 64 15.86 -8.77 7.12
N VAL A 65 15.64 -9.63 6.11
CA VAL A 65 16.31 -9.52 4.80
C VAL A 65 15.93 -8.19 4.13
N VAL A 66 14.64 -7.86 4.10
CA VAL A 66 14.14 -6.59 3.57
C VAL A 66 14.76 -5.41 4.30
N GLY A 67 14.79 -5.44 5.63
CA GLY A 67 15.37 -4.39 6.47
C GLY A 67 16.86 -4.17 6.20
N ILE A 68 17.62 -5.24 6.01
CA ILE A 68 19.06 -5.16 5.68
C ILE A 68 19.23 -4.56 4.28
N VAL A 69 18.50 -5.06 3.28
CA VAL A 69 18.60 -4.59 1.89
C VAL A 69 18.21 -3.12 1.78
N VAL A 70 17.05 -2.76 2.35
CA VAL A 70 16.57 -1.37 2.33
C VAL A 70 17.47 -0.45 3.13
N GLY A 71 17.89 -0.86 4.33
CA GLY A 71 18.77 -0.05 5.16
C GLY A 71 20.11 0.26 4.49
N ARG A 72 20.73 -0.74 3.84
CA ARG A 72 21.96 -0.54 3.06
C ARG A 72 21.74 0.35 1.84
N SER A 73 20.67 0.09 1.08
CA SER A 73 20.34 0.89 -0.11
C SER A 73 20.01 2.33 0.25
N LEU A 74 19.30 2.55 1.37
CA LEU A 74 18.98 3.88 1.86
C LEU A 74 20.23 4.64 2.33
N ALA A 75 21.10 3.99 3.10
CA ALA A 75 22.36 4.61 3.56
C ALA A 75 23.24 5.00 2.37
N ALA A 76 23.37 4.11 1.37
CA ALA A 76 24.14 4.39 0.17
C ALA A 76 23.49 5.49 -0.69
N PHE A 77 22.16 5.48 -0.84
CA PHE A 77 21.41 6.51 -1.55
C PHE A 77 21.56 7.88 -0.89
N THR A 78 21.38 7.98 0.42
CA THR A 78 21.52 9.25 1.16
C THR A 78 22.95 9.79 1.12
N ALA A 79 23.94 8.92 1.12
CA ALA A 79 25.35 9.32 0.96
C ALA A 79 25.67 9.83 -0.46
N ALA A 80 25.02 9.29 -1.49
CA ALA A 80 25.21 9.69 -2.89
C ALA A 80 24.39 10.94 -3.27
N LEU A 81 23.37 11.29 -2.48
CA LEU A 81 22.45 12.41 -2.75
C LEU A 81 23.12 13.74 -3.09
N PRO A 82 24.14 14.22 -2.34
CA PRO A 82 24.79 15.49 -2.68
C PRO A 82 25.39 15.50 -4.10
N GLY A 83 26.04 14.40 -4.49
CA GLY A 83 26.63 14.27 -5.83
C GLY A 83 25.58 14.26 -6.94
N TYR A 84 24.40 13.64 -6.70
CA TYR A 84 23.30 13.70 -7.66
C TYR A 84 22.67 15.08 -7.75
N GLN A 85 22.60 15.83 -6.66
CA GLN A 85 22.11 17.22 -6.67
C GLN A 85 23.02 18.13 -7.52
N GLU A 86 24.34 18.01 -7.36
CA GLU A 86 25.32 18.75 -8.19
C GLU A 86 25.17 18.38 -9.68
N GLN A 87 25.13 17.08 -10.02
CA GLN A 87 24.96 16.63 -11.39
C GLN A 87 23.65 17.10 -12.01
N LEU A 88 22.55 17.12 -11.24
CA LEU A 88 21.26 17.61 -11.72
C LEU A 88 21.31 19.11 -11.99
N GLN A 89 21.95 19.89 -11.09
CA GLN A 89 22.14 21.33 -11.29
C GLN A 89 22.92 21.61 -12.58
N ASP A 90 24.04 20.93 -12.81
CA ASP A 90 24.83 21.06 -14.03
C ASP A 90 24.04 20.74 -15.31
N ARG A 91 23.17 19.71 -15.24
CA ARG A 91 22.29 19.33 -16.35
C ARG A 91 21.20 20.36 -16.61
N ILE A 92 20.60 20.91 -15.55
CA ILE A 92 19.61 21.99 -15.66
C ILE A 92 20.27 23.22 -16.24
N ASP A 93 21.43 23.63 -15.76
CA ASP A 93 22.16 24.79 -16.25
C ASP A 93 22.55 24.64 -17.74
N THR A 94 22.92 23.43 -18.14
CA THR A 94 23.21 23.10 -19.57
C THR A 94 21.94 23.21 -20.43
N LEU A 95 20.79 22.71 -19.95
CA LEU A 95 19.53 22.81 -20.68
C LEU A 95 19.02 24.24 -20.75
N VAL A 96 19.15 24.99 -19.65
CA VAL A 96 18.84 26.42 -19.57
C VAL A 96 19.68 27.21 -20.58
N ALA A 97 20.99 26.98 -20.61
CA ALA A 97 21.90 27.61 -21.57
C ALA A 97 21.54 27.28 -23.02
N PHE A 98 21.14 26.01 -23.31
CA PHE A 98 20.72 25.59 -24.63
C PHE A 98 19.40 26.26 -25.06
N ILE A 99 18.40 26.34 -24.16
CA ILE A 99 17.10 27.01 -24.43
C ILE A 99 17.29 28.52 -24.59
N ALA A 100 18.14 29.15 -23.78
CA ALA A 100 18.47 30.57 -23.88
C ALA A 100 19.07 30.96 -25.24
N GLN A 101 19.71 30.02 -25.96
CA GLN A 101 20.21 30.22 -27.32
C GLN A 101 19.07 30.40 -28.35
N TYR A 102 17.85 29.90 -28.04
CA TYR A 102 16.73 29.93 -28.98
C TYR A 102 15.54 30.82 -28.48
N THR A 103 15.62 31.37 -27.28
CA THR A 103 14.51 32.11 -26.68
C THR A 103 15.04 33.40 -26.01
N ASP A 104 14.57 34.54 -26.49
CA ASP A 104 15.01 35.89 -26.05
C ASP A 104 14.44 36.30 -24.64
N SER A 105 13.86 35.37 -23.88
CA SER A 105 13.17 35.65 -22.61
C SER A 105 13.86 35.02 -21.39
N ASN A 106 14.78 35.80 -20.81
CA ASN A 106 15.49 35.44 -19.56
C ASN A 106 14.60 35.21 -18.33
N GLN A 107 13.35 35.68 -18.32
CA GLN A 107 12.48 35.62 -17.14
C GLN A 107 11.71 34.30 -16.99
N SER A 108 11.52 33.53 -18.06
CA SER A 108 10.75 32.27 -18.01
C SER A 108 11.56 31.08 -17.53
N ILE A 109 12.87 31.16 -17.54
CA ILE A 109 13.80 30.03 -17.37
C ILE A 109 14.17 29.83 -15.90
N GLU A 110 14.30 30.90 -15.11
CA GLU A 110 14.51 30.82 -13.64
C GLU A 110 13.32 30.13 -12.95
N SER A 111 12.10 30.38 -13.44
CA SER A 111 10.89 29.74 -12.89
C SER A 111 10.80 28.22 -13.16
N PHE A 112 11.46 27.72 -14.21
CA PHE A 112 11.51 26.26 -14.50
C PHE A 112 12.46 25.52 -13.56
N GLY A 113 13.57 26.13 -13.16
CA GLY A 113 14.50 25.57 -12.18
C GLY A 113 13.85 25.37 -10.80
N ASP A 114 13.01 26.31 -10.38
CA ASP A 114 12.27 26.24 -9.12
C ASP A 114 11.14 25.19 -9.12
N LEU A 115 10.57 24.91 -10.29
CA LEU A 115 9.52 23.87 -10.45
C LEU A 115 10.08 22.45 -10.40
N ILE A 116 11.35 22.25 -10.81
CA ILE A 116 12.04 20.96 -10.73
C ILE A 116 12.92 20.97 -9.48
N ASN A 117 12.31 21.07 -8.31
CA ASN A 117 13.05 20.93 -7.06
C ASN A 117 13.33 19.44 -6.78
N PRO A 118 14.56 18.94 -7.00
CA PRO A 118 14.91 17.53 -6.72
C PRO A 118 14.65 17.15 -5.26
N GLY A 119 14.72 18.14 -4.36
CA GLY A 119 14.46 17.97 -2.94
C GLY A 119 13.06 17.45 -2.62
N TRP A 120 12.06 17.78 -3.46
CA TRP A 120 10.69 17.26 -3.26
C TRP A 120 10.59 15.74 -3.51
N ALA A 121 11.12 15.25 -4.62
CA ALA A 121 11.11 13.82 -4.93
C ALA A 121 11.96 13.01 -3.94
N MET A 122 13.09 13.58 -3.53
CA MET A 122 13.96 13.02 -2.51
C MET A 122 13.29 13.05 -1.12
N GLY A 123 12.53 14.10 -0.81
CA GLY A 123 11.72 14.22 0.40
C GLY A 123 10.63 13.18 0.48
N LEU A 124 9.96 12.86 -0.64
CA LEU A 124 8.99 11.77 -0.72
C LEU A 124 9.65 10.41 -0.46
N ALA A 125 10.75 10.12 -1.13
CA ALA A 125 11.50 8.89 -0.91
C ALA A 125 11.94 8.78 0.56
N ALA A 126 12.50 9.84 1.15
CA ALA A 126 12.88 9.88 2.56
C ALA A 126 11.68 9.66 3.50
N THR A 127 10.51 10.22 3.21
CA THR A 127 9.30 10.04 4.03
C THR A 127 8.84 8.57 4.03
N ILE A 128 8.83 7.93 2.87
CA ILE A 128 8.45 6.51 2.75
C ILE A 128 9.46 5.62 3.47
N LEU A 129 10.74 5.92 3.33
CA LEU A 129 11.82 5.17 3.97
C LEU A 129 11.83 5.35 5.49
N ASN A 130 11.51 6.53 6.00
CA ASN A 130 11.33 6.74 7.43
C ASN A 130 10.12 5.97 7.97
N ALA A 131 9.01 5.94 7.24
CA ALA A 131 7.86 5.11 7.61
C ALA A 131 8.23 3.61 7.67
N LEU A 132 9.05 3.14 6.73
CA LEU A 132 9.55 1.76 6.75
C LEU A 132 10.47 1.51 7.95
N ARG A 133 11.36 2.45 8.30
CA ARG A 133 12.20 2.39 9.50
C ARG A 133 11.34 2.29 10.76
N ASP A 134 10.27 3.07 10.87
CA ASP A 134 9.37 3.04 12.02
C ASP A 134 8.67 1.67 12.15
N VAL A 135 8.29 1.06 11.03
CA VAL A 135 7.76 -0.32 11.01
C VAL A 135 8.81 -1.30 11.52
N LEU A 136 10.05 -1.20 11.06
CA LEU A 136 11.15 -2.07 11.52
C LEU A 136 11.45 -1.88 13.00
N THR A 137 11.37 -0.66 13.52
CA THR A 137 11.57 -0.36 14.95
C THR A 137 10.48 -1.00 15.81
N ASN A 138 9.24 -1.06 15.32
CA ASN A 138 8.11 -1.67 16.02
C ASN A 138 7.95 -3.18 15.72
N THR A 139 8.91 -3.81 15.05
CA THR A 139 8.83 -5.20 14.59
C THR A 139 8.47 -6.19 15.71
N LEU A 140 9.03 -6.04 16.90
CA LEU A 140 8.71 -6.93 18.04
C LEU A 140 7.22 -6.86 18.41
N LEU A 141 6.66 -5.66 18.51
CA LEU A 141 5.25 -5.46 18.83
C LEU A 141 4.36 -6.05 17.72
N ILE A 142 4.72 -5.82 16.46
CA ILE A 142 4.02 -6.37 15.29
C ILE A 142 4.02 -7.89 15.34
N ILE A 143 5.17 -8.51 15.57
CA ILE A 143 5.32 -9.97 15.61
C ILE A 143 4.54 -10.57 16.79
N PHE A 144 4.65 -10.01 17.99
CA PHE A 144 3.88 -10.49 19.14
C PHE A 144 2.38 -10.40 18.88
N THR A 145 1.91 -9.26 18.40
CA THR A 145 0.48 -9.07 18.06
C THR A 145 0.05 -10.07 16.99
N MET A 146 0.85 -10.27 15.96
CA MET A 146 0.57 -11.24 14.89
C MET A 146 0.47 -12.67 15.42
N ILE A 147 1.38 -13.09 16.33
CA ILE A 147 1.33 -14.42 16.97
C ILE A 147 -0.01 -14.59 17.70
N PHE A 148 -0.42 -13.61 18.52
CA PHE A 148 -1.69 -13.68 19.23
C PHE A 148 -2.88 -13.76 18.28
N ILE A 149 -2.89 -12.96 17.21
CA ILE A 149 -3.96 -13.00 16.20
C ILE A 149 -4.01 -14.38 15.51
N LEU A 150 -2.87 -14.96 15.11
CA LEU A 150 -2.83 -16.26 14.43
C LEU A 150 -3.26 -17.41 15.36
N LEU A 151 -2.85 -17.38 16.61
CA LEU A 151 -3.30 -18.38 17.60
C LEU A 151 -4.79 -18.26 17.90
N GLU A 152 -5.29 -17.03 18.00
CA GLU A 152 -6.70 -16.75 18.24
C GLU A 152 -7.58 -17.06 17.03
N ALA A 153 -7.07 -16.86 15.80
CA ALA A 153 -7.80 -17.09 14.55
C ALA A 153 -8.36 -18.53 14.46
N SER A 154 -7.67 -19.52 15.03
CA SER A 154 -8.12 -20.90 15.04
C SER A 154 -9.35 -21.15 15.93
N SER A 155 -9.54 -20.35 16.99
CA SER A 155 -10.68 -20.44 17.92
C SER A 155 -11.81 -19.46 17.58
N PHE A 156 -11.56 -18.51 16.72
CA PHE A 156 -12.49 -17.43 16.37
C PHE A 156 -13.82 -17.91 15.77
N PRO A 157 -13.86 -18.88 14.84
CA PRO A 157 -15.12 -19.43 14.33
C PRO A 157 -16.01 -20.00 15.42
N THR A 158 -15.44 -20.77 16.35
CA THR A 158 -16.17 -21.39 17.48
C THR A 158 -16.71 -20.33 18.44
N LYS A 159 -15.94 -19.26 18.70
CA LYS A 159 -16.38 -18.16 19.56
C LYS A 159 -17.52 -17.36 18.92
N ILE A 160 -17.46 -17.13 17.62
CA ILE A 160 -18.55 -16.47 16.88
C ILE A 160 -19.81 -17.33 16.92
N GLU A 161 -19.71 -18.64 16.68
CA GLU A 161 -20.86 -19.57 16.78
C GLU A 161 -21.46 -19.57 18.18
N ALA A 162 -20.63 -19.59 19.21
CA ALA A 162 -21.11 -19.54 20.60
C ALA A 162 -21.78 -18.21 20.96
N ALA A 163 -21.28 -17.08 20.45
CA ALA A 163 -21.83 -15.75 20.71
C ALA A 163 -23.14 -15.46 19.97
N PHE A 164 -23.29 -15.99 18.75
CA PHE A 164 -24.41 -15.68 17.85
C PHE A 164 -25.29 -16.88 17.51
N SER A 165 -25.39 -17.87 18.41
CA SER A 165 -26.06 -19.18 18.22
C SER A 165 -27.56 -19.14 17.84
N LYS A 166 -28.16 -17.96 17.65
CA LYS A 166 -29.61 -17.82 17.36
C LYS A 166 -29.98 -17.60 15.89
N SER A 167 -29.02 -17.38 14.96
CA SER A 167 -29.38 -17.27 13.54
C SER A 167 -28.17 -17.57 12.67
N ALA A 168 -28.16 -18.69 11.98
CA ALA A 168 -27.12 -19.07 11.01
C ALA A 168 -26.90 -18.01 9.92
N SER A 169 -27.96 -17.29 9.52
CA SER A 169 -27.92 -16.20 8.53
C SER A 169 -27.15 -14.96 9.00
N SER A 170 -26.99 -14.75 10.30
CA SER A 170 -26.23 -13.58 10.83
C SER A 170 -24.72 -13.76 10.71
N LEU A 171 -24.21 -14.97 10.49
CA LEU A 171 -22.78 -15.31 10.42
C LEU A 171 -22.25 -15.36 8.99
N GLU A 172 -23.11 -15.45 7.98
CA GLU A 172 -22.68 -15.54 6.57
C GLU A 172 -21.94 -14.29 6.11
N ARG A 173 -22.45 -13.10 6.45
CA ARG A 173 -21.84 -11.82 6.06
C ARG A 173 -20.43 -11.60 6.64
N PRO A 174 -20.17 -11.77 7.94
CA PRO A 174 -18.81 -11.65 8.49
C PRO A 174 -17.84 -12.67 7.91
N ARG A 175 -18.29 -13.92 7.66
CA ARG A 175 -17.45 -14.95 7.03
C ARG A 175 -17.09 -14.56 5.59
N GLN A 176 -18.08 -14.20 4.80
CA GLN A 176 -17.85 -13.74 3.42
C GLN A 176 -16.91 -12.54 3.37
N PHE A 177 -17.09 -11.56 4.26
CA PHE A 177 -16.19 -10.42 4.36
C PHE A 177 -14.72 -10.82 4.63
N LEU A 178 -14.48 -11.74 5.57
CA LEU A 178 -13.14 -12.23 5.86
C LEU A 178 -12.53 -12.96 4.68
N ASP A 179 -13.31 -13.75 3.95
CA ASP A 179 -12.88 -14.45 2.74
C ASP A 179 -12.54 -13.46 1.62
N ASP A 180 -13.38 -12.44 1.41
CA ASP A 180 -13.16 -11.40 0.41
C ASP A 180 -11.92 -10.57 0.76
N LEU A 181 -11.76 -10.16 2.02
CA LEU A 181 -10.62 -9.41 2.50
C LEU A 181 -9.32 -10.20 2.37
N THR A 182 -9.32 -11.46 2.80
CA THR A 182 -8.14 -12.35 2.70
C THR A 182 -7.78 -12.62 1.24
N SER A 183 -8.79 -12.78 0.37
CA SER A 183 -8.60 -12.96 -1.07
C SER A 183 -7.98 -11.72 -1.70
N TYR A 184 -8.54 -10.53 -1.41
CA TYR A 184 -8.01 -9.26 -1.86
C TYR A 184 -6.54 -9.09 -1.46
N LEU A 185 -6.24 -9.29 -0.16
CA LEU A 185 -4.89 -9.12 0.36
C LEU A 185 -3.90 -10.11 -0.25
N GLY A 186 -4.30 -11.36 -0.44
CA GLY A 186 -3.48 -12.39 -1.07
C GLY A 186 -3.14 -12.04 -2.51
N ILE A 187 -4.15 -11.70 -3.33
CA ILE A 187 -3.95 -11.31 -4.73
C ILE A 187 -3.10 -10.04 -4.82
N LYS A 188 -3.41 -9.03 -3.99
CA LYS A 188 -2.67 -7.76 -3.98
C LYS A 188 -1.20 -7.99 -3.61
N THR A 189 -0.92 -8.86 -2.65
CA THR A 189 0.47 -9.21 -2.26
C THR A 189 1.22 -9.86 -3.42
N ILE A 190 0.61 -10.81 -4.12
CA ILE A 190 1.24 -11.49 -5.26
C ILE A 190 1.49 -10.50 -6.41
N VAL A 191 0.48 -9.70 -6.77
CA VAL A 191 0.61 -8.68 -7.83
C VAL A 191 1.69 -7.66 -7.47
N SER A 192 1.70 -7.18 -6.22
CA SER A 192 2.72 -6.24 -5.74
C SER A 192 4.13 -6.84 -5.76
N MET A 193 4.27 -8.11 -5.37
CA MET A 193 5.56 -8.83 -5.42
C MET A 193 6.08 -8.92 -6.86
N VAL A 194 5.23 -9.31 -7.80
CA VAL A 194 5.61 -9.40 -9.22
C VAL A 194 5.95 -8.02 -9.77
N THR A 195 5.15 -6.99 -9.46
CA THR A 195 5.43 -5.60 -9.83
C THR A 195 6.78 -5.15 -9.30
N GLY A 196 7.08 -5.39 -8.03
CA GLY A 196 8.36 -5.04 -7.41
C GLY A 196 9.55 -5.74 -8.06
N VAL A 197 9.42 -7.04 -8.37
CA VAL A 197 10.45 -7.79 -9.09
C VAL A 197 10.68 -7.25 -10.49
N LEU A 198 9.62 -6.91 -11.22
CA LEU A 198 9.73 -6.35 -12.58
C LEU A 198 10.38 -4.96 -12.56
N VAL A 199 10.04 -4.11 -11.59
CA VAL A 199 10.68 -2.81 -11.40
C VAL A 199 12.16 -2.98 -11.05
N TRP A 200 12.49 -3.92 -10.17
CA TRP A 200 13.88 -4.27 -9.87
C TRP A 200 14.65 -4.71 -11.11
N LEU A 201 14.11 -5.65 -11.90
CA LEU A 201 14.73 -6.15 -13.12
C LEU A 201 14.88 -5.04 -14.19
N LEU A 202 13.87 -4.19 -14.34
CA LEU A 202 13.90 -3.05 -15.25
C LEU A 202 15.05 -2.11 -14.88
N THR A 203 15.12 -1.64 -13.64
CA THR A 203 16.12 -0.69 -13.17
C THR A 203 17.53 -1.29 -13.16
N TRP A 204 17.64 -2.57 -12.82
CA TRP A 204 18.90 -3.32 -12.92
C TRP A 204 19.39 -3.46 -14.37
N SER A 205 18.51 -3.77 -15.32
CA SER A 205 18.88 -3.96 -16.74
C SER A 205 19.35 -2.67 -17.43
N ILE A 206 18.85 -1.53 -16.96
CA ILE A 206 19.23 -0.20 -17.46
C ILE A 206 20.54 0.29 -16.80
N GLY A 207 20.97 -0.35 -15.70
CA GLY A 207 22.15 0.08 -14.94
C GLY A 207 21.88 1.24 -13.99
N LEU A 208 20.60 1.46 -13.58
CA LEU A 208 20.25 2.47 -12.61
C LEU A 208 20.74 2.07 -11.21
N ASP A 209 21.30 3.01 -10.47
CA ASP A 209 21.74 2.78 -9.09
C ASP A 209 20.57 2.40 -8.16
N PHE A 210 20.88 1.58 -7.17
CA PHE A 210 19.93 1.10 -6.15
C PHE A 210 18.71 0.33 -6.69
N PRO A 211 18.84 -0.61 -7.63
CA PRO A 211 17.68 -1.28 -8.24
C PRO A 211 16.81 -2.02 -7.23
N GLN A 212 17.39 -2.55 -6.13
CA GLN A 212 16.65 -3.19 -5.05
C GLN A 212 15.72 -2.20 -4.33
N LEU A 213 16.16 -0.95 -4.15
CA LEU A 213 15.35 0.11 -3.54
C LEU A 213 14.13 0.43 -4.40
N TRP A 214 14.31 0.58 -5.71
CA TRP A 214 13.21 0.86 -6.64
C TRP A 214 12.23 -0.30 -6.73
N GLY A 215 12.73 -1.53 -6.76
CA GLY A 215 11.90 -2.72 -6.71
C GLY A 215 11.07 -2.80 -5.43
N MET A 216 11.67 -2.48 -4.28
CA MET A 216 10.99 -2.45 -2.99
C MET A 216 9.94 -1.34 -2.90
N LEU A 217 10.25 -0.14 -3.40
CA LEU A 217 9.28 0.95 -3.50
C LEU A 217 8.14 0.56 -4.45
N GLY A 218 8.44 -0.08 -5.59
CA GLY A 218 7.45 -0.61 -6.51
C GLY A 218 6.52 -1.64 -5.85
N PHE A 219 7.07 -2.54 -5.03
CA PHE A 219 6.31 -3.51 -4.24
C PHE A 219 5.38 -2.83 -3.22
N LEU A 220 5.95 -1.97 -2.36
CA LEU A 220 5.20 -1.34 -1.26
C LEU A 220 4.13 -0.38 -1.79
N LEU A 221 4.52 0.49 -2.71
CA LEU A 221 3.61 1.53 -3.21
C LEU A 221 2.54 0.96 -4.14
N ASN A 222 2.74 -0.23 -4.71
CA ASN A 222 1.68 -0.89 -5.48
C ASN A 222 0.42 -1.21 -4.64
N TYR A 223 0.53 -1.29 -3.30
CA TYR A 223 -0.65 -1.39 -2.44
C TYR A 223 -1.52 -0.12 -2.46
N VAL A 224 -0.92 1.04 -2.74
CA VAL A 224 -1.62 2.32 -2.85
C VAL A 224 -2.27 2.44 -4.22
N PRO A 225 -3.61 2.44 -4.32
CA PRO A 225 -4.30 2.44 -5.61
C PRO A 225 -3.94 3.66 -6.46
N THR A 226 -3.67 3.47 -7.73
CA THR A 226 -3.41 4.47 -8.78
C THR A 226 -2.22 5.41 -8.55
N ILE A 227 -2.10 6.01 -7.37
CA ILE A 227 -1.06 7.01 -7.06
C ILE A 227 0.29 6.33 -6.71
N GLY A 228 0.26 5.12 -6.18
CA GLY A 228 1.45 4.46 -5.65
C GLY A 228 2.53 4.21 -6.69
N SER A 229 2.16 3.74 -7.88
CA SER A 229 3.09 3.51 -8.98
C SER A 229 3.72 4.81 -9.50
N ILE A 230 2.98 5.92 -9.50
CA ILE A 230 3.49 7.24 -9.88
C ILE A 230 4.53 7.71 -8.86
N ILE A 231 4.21 7.60 -7.57
CA ILE A 231 5.14 7.98 -6.49
C ILE A 231 6.42 7.13 -6.54
N ALA A 232 6.31 5.83 -6.89
CA ALA A 232 7.48 4.97 -7.05
C ALA A 232 8.34 5.33 -8.27
N ALA A 233 7.68 5.72 -9.38
CA ALA A 233 8.35 6.03 -10.63
C ALA A 233 9.13 7.35 -10.59
N VAL A 234 8.55 8.40 -9.98
CA VAL A 234 9.12 9.75 -10.01
C VAL A 234 10.58 9.80 -9.55
N PRO A 235 10.96 9.32 -8.35
CA PRO A 235 12.35 9.39 -7.91
C PRO A 235 13.29 8.50 -8.73
N ALA A 236 12.82 7.35 -9.23
CA ALA A 236 13.61 6.46 -10.07
C ALA A 236 13.91 7.09 -11.45
N VAL A 237 12.89 7.73 -12.06
CA VAL A 237 13.05 8.43 -13.35
C VAL A 237 13.95 9.65 -13.20
N LEU A 238 13.80 10.42 -12.13
CA LEU A 238 14.68 11.57 -11.85
C LEU A 238 16.13 11.13 -11.66
N LEU A 239 16.36 10.04 -10.93
CA LEU A 239 17.73 9.50 -10.81
C LEU A 239 18.25 9.03 -12.17
N ALA A 240 17.43 8.40 -13.01
CA ALA A 240 17.83 7.99 -14.36
C ALA A 240 18.22 9.20 -15.24
N VAL A 241 17.50 10.34 -15.14
CA VAL A 241 17.87 11.59 -15.83
C VAL A 241 19.26 12.04 -15.42
N VAL A 242 19.55 12.04 -14.13
CA VAL A 242 20.82 12.52 -13.57
C VAL A 242 21.96 11.59 -13.93
N GLN A 243 21.80 10.30 -13.65
CA GLN A 243 22.86 9.30 -13.76
C GLN A 243 23.13 8.89 -15.21
N LEU A 244 22.09 8.61 -15.99
CA LEU A 244 22.19 7.93 -17.29
C LEU A 244 21.84 8.86 -18.46
N GLY A 245 21.01 9.86 -18.23
CA GLY A 245 20.56 10.81 -19.24
C GLY A 245 19.10 10.62 -19.66
N LEU A 246 18.64 11.45 -20.62
CA LEU A 246 17.22 11.50 -21.02
C LEU A 246 16.74 10.23 -21.74
N GLY A 247 17.61 9.53 -22.44
CA GLY A 247 17.27 8.30 -23.16
C GLY A 247 16.83 7.20 -22.20
N GLU A 248 17.68 6.86 -21.27
CA GLU A 248 17.47 5.82 -20.25
C GLU A 248 16.36 6.21 -19.26
N ALA A 249 16.25 7.51 -18.95
CA ALA A 249 15.13 8.03 -18.15
C ALA A 249 13.78 7.80 -18.86
N THR A 250 13.73 8.02 -20.17
CA THR A 250 12.52 7.73 -20.97
C THR A 250 12.20 6.24 -20.95
N VAL A 251 13.20 5.38 -21.13
CA VAL A 251 13.01 3.91 -21.03
C VAL A 251 12.54 3.51 -19.64
N THR A 252 13.10 4.11 -18.59
CA THR A 252 12.67 3.89 -17.20
C THR A 252 11.20 4.28 -17.02
N ALA A 253 10.81 5.49 -17.44
CA ALA A 253 9.44 5.99 -17.34
C ALA A 253 8.45 5.10 -18.10
N MET A 254 8.78 4.75 -19.35
CA MET A 254 7.94 3.86 -20.17
C MET A 254 7.83 2.47 -19.56
N GLY A 255 8.89 1.93 -18.97
CA GLY A 255 8.89 0.65 -18.28
C GLY A 255 7.95 0.66 -17.06
N PHE A 256 8.03 1.69 -16.21
CA PHE A 256 7.10 1.85 -15.09
C PHE A 256 5.65 1.96 -15.56
N VAL A 257 5.37 2.75 -16.59
CA VAL A 257 4.03 2.89 -17.19
C VAL A 257 3.54 1.56 -17.74
N ALA A 258 4.36 0.83 -18.49
CA ALA A 258 4.02 -0.46 -19.07
C ALA A 258 3.69 -1.51 -17.99
N ILE A 259 4.53 -1.60 -16.94
CA ILE A 259 4.31 -2.49 -15.80
C ILE A 259 2.99 -2.11 -15.09
N ASN A 260 2.76 -0.83 -14.83
CA ASN A 260 1.56 -0.36 -14.15
C ASN A 260 0.28 -0.62 -14.98
N ILE A 261 0.30 -0.37 -16.26
CA ILE A 261 -0.84 -0.66 -17.15
C ILE A 261 -1.09 -2.17 -17.20
N ALA A 262 -0.06 -2.99 -17.39
CA ALA A 262 -0.20 -4.43 -17.50
C ALA A 262 -0.77 -5.05 -16.19
N PHE A 263 -0.20 -4.68 -15.05
CA PHE A 263 -0.59 -5.28 -13.78
C PHE A 263 -1.77 -4.55 -13.13
N GLY A 264 -1.76 -3.23 -13.06
CA GLY A 264 -2.83 -2.45 -12.41
C GLY A 264 -4.15 -2.47 -13.17
N ASN A 265 -4.12 -2.39 -14.52
CA ASN A 265 -5.36 -2.25 -15.30
C ASN A 265 -5.85 -3.56 -15.92
N PHE A 266 -4.97 -4.55 -16.16
CA PHE A 266 -5.36 -5.79 -16.82
C PHE A 266 -5.29 -7.03 -15.93
N ILE A 267 -4.17 -7.25 -15.25
CA ILE A 267 -3.93 -8.49 -14.50
C ILE A 267 -4.67 -8.45 -13.15
N GLU A 268 -4.50 -7.37 -12.38
CA GLU A 268 -5.10 -7.24 -11.06
C GLU A 268 -6.64 -7.36 -11.09
N PRO A 269 -7.38 -6.64 -11.97
CA PRO A 269 -8.83 -6.79 -12.05
C PRO A 269 -9.29 -8.19 -12.46
N ARG A 270 -8.53 -8.86 -13.34
CA ARG A 270 -8.84 -10.24 -13.75
C ARG A 270 -8.67 -11.25 -12.63
N LEU A 271 -7.64 -11.07 -11.79
CA LEU A 271 -7.39 -11.94 -10.64
C LEU A 271 -8.38 -11.69 -9.50
N MET A 272 -8.78 -10.43 -9.29
CA MET A 272 -9.75 -10.05 -8.25
C MET A 272 -11.20 -10.40 -8.59
N GLY A 273 -11.50 -10.73 -9.84
CA GLY A 273 -12.84 -11.07 -10.27
C GLY A 273 -13.84 -9.92 -10.13
N TYR A 274 -14.88 -10.08 -9.29
CA TYR A 274 -15.98 -9.10 -9.21
C TYR A 274 -15.67 -7.83 -8.42
N GLY A 275 -14.40 -7.60 -8.02
CA GLY A 275 -13.97 -6.37 -7.36
C GLY A 275 -14.14 -6.38 -5.85
N VAL A 276 -13.68 -5.31 -5.23
CA VAL A 276 -13.57 -5.16 -3.75
C VAL A 276 -14.92 -4.79 -3.09
N GLY A 277 -15.99 -4.66 -3.87
CA GLY A 277 -17.31 -4.23 -3.36
C GLY A 277 -17.34 -2.78 -2.86
N ILE A 278 -16.39 -1.94 -3.25
CA ILE A 278 -16.31 -0.51 -2.88
C ILE A 278 -16.26 0.33 -4.15
N SER A 279 -16.91 1.51 -4.12
CA SER A 279 -16.86 2.48 -5.21
C SER A 279 -15.43 2.99 -5.44
N PRO A 280 -14.95 3.14 -6.70
CA PRO A 280 -13.64 3.73 -7.00
C PRO A 280 -13.43 5.12 -6.39
N LEU A 281 -14.47 5.95 -6.34
CA LEU A 281 -14.43 7.25 -5.68
C LEU A 281 -14.13 7.12 -4.18
N VAL A 282 -14.75 6.14 -3.52
CA VAL A 282 -14.54 5.90 -2.08
C VAL A 282 -13.14 5.37 -1.83
N ILE A 283 -12.60 4.52 -2.71
CA ILE A 283 -11.18 4.08 -2.63
C ILE A 283 -10.26 5.29 -2.72
N PHE A 284 -10.52 6.20 -3.66
CA PHE A 284 -9.73 7.43 -3.83
C PHE A 284 -9.81 8.35 -2.62
N VAL A 285 -11.02 8.68 -2.16
CA VAL A 285 -11.22 9.51 -0.95
C VAL A 285 -10.65 8.83 0.29
N GLY A 286 -10.85 7.51 0.42
CA GLY A 286 -10.32 6.70 1.50
C GLY A 286 -8.80 6.74 1.57
N LEU A 287 -8.11 6.78 0.43
CA LEU A 287 -6.67 6.91 0.35
C LEU A 287 -6.17 8.18 1.07
N PHE A 288 -6.79 9.33 0.77
CA PHE A 288 -6.43 10.60 1.43
C PHE A 288 -6.84 10.62 2.89
N PHE A 289 -8.02 10.13 3.22
CA PHE A 289 -8.53 10.07 4.58
C PHE A 289 -7.64 9.21 5.48
N TRP A 290 -7.40 7.96 5.11
CA TRP A 290 -6.57 7.05 5.88
C TRP A 290 -5.10 7.47 5.88
N GLY A 291 -4.62 8.06 4.77
CA GLY A 291 -3.31 8.66 4.69
C GLY A 291 -3.13 9.84 5.65
N TRP A 292 -4.16 10.68 5.82
CA TRP A 292 -4.14 11.76 6.78
C TRP A 292 -4.21 11.28 8.24
N VAL A 293 -4.93 10.18 8.50
CA VAL A 293 -5.07 9.60 9.87
C VAL A 293 -3.82 8.83 10.28
N PHE A 294 -3.33 7.91 9.42
CA PHE A 294 -2.26 6.95 9.74
C PHE A 294 -1.01 7.09 8.87
N GLY A 295 -0.87 8.19 8.11
CA GLY A 295 0.28 8.43 7.27
C GLY A 295 0.42 7.40 6.13
N PRO A 296 1.66 7.10 5.68
CA PRO A 296 1.92 6.15 4.59
C PRO A 296 1.31 4.77 4.81
N VAL A 297 1.30 4.28 6.05
CA VAL A 297 0.68 2.98 6.39
C VAL A 297 -0.83 3.02 6.18
N GLY A 298 -1.49 4.13 6.51
CA GLY A 298 -2.91 4.33 6.22
C GLY A 298 -3.21 4.33 4.72
N MET A 299 -2.32 4.90 3.90
CA MET A 299 -2.45 4.82 2.44
C MET A 299 -2.36 3.38 1.92
N LEU A 300 -1.39 2.60 2.41
CA LEU A 300 -1.22 1.19 2.06
C LEU A 300 -2.44 0.34 2.43
N LEU A 301 -3.01 0.62 3.60
CA LEU A 301 -4.15 -0.12 4.15
C LEU A 301 -5.51 0.51 3.82
N SER A 302 -5.56 1.53 2.97
CA SER A 302 -6.79 2.31 2.70
C SER A 302 -7.96 1.45 2.23
N VAL A 303 -7.72 0.48 1.35
CA VAL A 303 -8.76 -0.42 0.84
C VAL A 303 -9.27 -1.37 1.94
N PRO A 304 -8.43 -2.14 2.65
CA PRO A 304 -8.86 -2.97 3.78
C PRO A 304 -9.61 -2.20 4.87
N LEU A 305 -9.13 -1.01 5.23
CA LEU A 305 -9.77 -0.15 6.22
C LEU A 305 -11.16 0.34 5.75
N SER A 306 -11.26 0.71 4.46
CA SER A 306 -12.55 1.12 3.88
C SER A 306 -13.53 -0.05 3.75
N MET A 307 -13.04 -1.27 3.45
CA MET A 307 -13.87 -2.49 3.48
C MET A 307 -14.40 -2.76 4.89
N THR A 308 -13.54 -2.64 5.90
CA THR A 308 -13.92 -2.82 7.31
C THR A 308 -14.95 -1.78 7.75
N LEU A 309 -14.75 -0.52 7.35
CA LEU A 309 -15.71 0.56 7.64
C LEU A 309 -17.06 0.28 6.98
N LYS A 310 -17.07 -0.16 5.71
CA LYS A 310 -18.31 -0.53 5.01
C LYS A 310 -19.06 -1.62 5.78
N LEU A 311 -18.38 -2.71 6.16
CA LEU A 311 -19.00 -3.80 6.94
C LEU A 311 -19.59 -3.30 8.27
N ALA A 312 -18.85 -2.45 8.99
CA ALA A 312 -19.32 -1.87 10.24
C ALA A 312 -20.61 -1.05 10.04
N LEU A 313 -20.68 -0.27 8.95
CA LEU A 313 -21.87 0.53 8.60
C LEU A 313 -23.05 -0.32 8.10
N GLU A 314 -22.78 -1.47 7.47
CA GLU A 314 -23.81 -2.43 7.04
C GLU A 314 -24.47 -3.16 8.21
N SER A 315 -23.78 -3.26 9.34
CA SER A 315 -24.25 -4.01 10.51
C SER A 315 -25.38 -3.32 11.28
N ASP A 316 -25.53 -1.99 11.13
CA ASP A 316 -26.61 -1.21 11.76
C ASP A 316 -27.58 -0.68 10.69
N GLU A 317 -28.89 -0.92 10.87
CA GLU A 317 -29.92 -0.43 9.95
C GLU A 317 -29.91 1.09 9.77
N ARG A 318 -29.50 1.85 10.79
CA ARG A 318 -29.42 3.30 10.76
C ARG A 318 -28.31 3.82 9.86
N THR A 319 -27.22 3.08 9.71
CA THR A 319 -26.03 3.45 8.91
C THR A 319 -25.95 2.72 7.59
N ARG A 320 -26.80 1.70 7.36
CA ARG A 320 -26.81 0.88 6.14
C ARG A 320 -26.92 1.68 4.85
N TRP A 321 -27.64 2.80 4.87
CA TRP A 321 -27.74 3.68 3.70
C TRP A 321 -26.37 4.26 3.31
N ILE A 322 -25.51 4.60 4.29
CA ILE A 322 -24.14 5.07 4.02
C ILE A 322 -23.31 3.96 3.39
N ALA A 323 -23.44 2.73 3.90
CA ALA A 323 -22.73 1.58 3.34
C ALA A 323 -23.11 1.30 1.87
N ILE A 324 -24.37 1.51 1.48
CA ILE A 324 -24.82 1.41 0.07
C ILE A 324 -24.14 2.48 -0.80
N PHE A 325 -23.99 3.71 -0.32
CA PHE A 325 -23.28 4.78 -1.04
C PHE A 325 -21.77 4.51 -1.15
N ILE A 326 -21.16 3.89 -0.16
CA ILE A 326 -19.76 3.46 -0.16
C ILE A 326 -19.56 2.25 -1.10
N GLY A 327 -20.61 1.44 -1.26
CA GLY A 327 -20.62 0.22 -2.03
C GLY A 327 -20.43 0.39 -3.54
N SER A 328 -20.25 -0.73 -4.22
CA SER A 328 -20.19 -0.77 -5.68
C SER A 328 -21.58 -0.57 -6.30
N GLN A 329 -21.60 -0.23 -7.60
CA GLN A 329 -22.87 -0.12 -8.35
C GLN A 329 -23.70 -1.42 -8.29
N ARG A 330 -23.05 -2.58 -8.19
CA ARG A 330 -23.73 -3.88 -8.06
C ARG A 330 -24.45 -4.02 -6.72
N ASP A 331 -23.81 -3.59 -5.63
CA ASP A 331 -24.43 -3.63 -4.30
C ASP A 331 -25.69 -2.76 -4.26
N ALA A 332 -25.65 -1.60 -4.92
CA ALA A 332 -26.82 -0.74 -5.08
C ALA A 332 -27.94 -1.41 -5.90
N GLN A 333 -27.60 -2.09 -7.01
CA GLN A 333 -28.56 -2.83 -7.82
C GLN A 333 -29.21 -3.99 -7.04
N HIS A 334 -28.43 -4.76 -6.28
CA HIS A 334 -28.97 -5.81 -5.41
C HIS A 334 -29.89 -5.26 -4.31
N ALA A 335 -29.53 -4.11 -3.73
CA ALA A 335 -30.39 -3.46 -2.74
C ALA A 335 -31.73 -2.96 -3.31
N VAL A 336 -31.76 -2.57 -4.59
CA VAL A 336 -33.00 -2.18 -5.29
C VAL A 336 -33.85 -3.41 -5.65
N SER A 337 -33.24 -4.49 -6.15
CA SER A 337 -33.99 -5.71 -6.51
C SER A 337 -34.63 -6.39 -5.30
N SER A 338 -33.90 -6.45 -4.17
CA SER A 338 -34.43 -7.02 -2.91
C SER A 338 -35.54 -6.18 -2.22
N ARG A 339 -35.79 -4.95 -2.66
CA ARG A 339 -36.91 -4.11 -2.21
C ARG A 339 -38.19 -4.34 -3.02
N ASN A 340 -38.05 -4.91 -4.21
CA ASN A 340 -39.15 -5.13 -5.15
C ASN A 340 -39.71 -6.57 -5.07
N GLU A 341 -39.07 -7.43 -4.27
CA GLU A 341 -39.56 -8.75 -3.86
C GLU A 341 -40.24 -8.67 -2.49
#